data_f14f666d339c75c754d989ee0d9e21e8
#
_entry.id   f14f666d339c75c754d989ee0d9e21e8
#
_cell.length_a   1.000
_cell.length_b   1.000
_cell.length_c   1.000
_cell.angle_alpha   90.00
_cell.angle_beta   90.00
_cell.angle_gamma   90.00
#
_symmetry.space_group_name_H-M   'P 1'
#
loop_
_entity.id
_entity.type
_entity.pdbx_description
1 polymer ?
#
loop_
_entity_poly.entity_id
_entity_poly.type
_entity_poly.pdbx_seq_one_letter_code
_entity_poly.pdbx_strand_id
1 'polypeptide(L)'
;MSIKYAIVALVDPSDHPRIYHAFLYLFELKDNGIEVELYLDGAAVKIIEELEKNPSDVIKPLYDRAVREGLIKEACGFCANAFGVKEKILKSDILLSREGEHISISKLVKDGFQIIAI
;
A
#
# COMPACT_ATOMS: atom_id res chain seq x y z
N MET A 1 6.03 -15.08 -20.48
CA MET A 1 6.36 -14.48 -19.17
C MET A 1 5.45 -13.29 -18.91
N SER A 2 4.83 -13.30 -17.76
CA SER A 2 4.00 -12.16 -17.36
C SER A 2 4.84 -11.15 -16.59
N ILE A 3 4.55 -9.87 -16.82
CA ILE A 3 5.18 -8.78 -16.09
C ILE A 3 4.38 -8.56 -14.81
N LYS A 4 5.07 -8.39 -13.68
CA LYS A 4 4.46 -8.13 -12.38
C LYS A 4 4.95 -6.80 -11.84
N TYR A 5 4.05 -6.03 -11.26
CA TYR A 5 4.38 -4.74 -10.67
C TYR A 5 4.11 -4.72 -9.17
N ALA A 6 5.01 -4.08 -8.44
CA ALA A 6 4.80 -3.72 -7.05
C ALA A 6 4.76 -2.19 -6.97
N ILE A 7 3.63 -1.66 -6.56
CA ILE A 7 3.51 -0.24 -6.29
C ILE A 7 3.92 -0.04 -4.84
N VAL A 8 4.99 0.72 -4.62
CA VAL A 8 5.46 1.05 -3.28
C VAL A 8 5.07 2.49 -3.00
N ALA A 9 4.02 2.68 -2.23
CA ALA A 9 3.54 3.99 -1.86
C ALA A 9 4.34 4.50 -0.67
N LEU A 10 4.98 5.65 -0.85
CA LEU A 10 5.80 6.33 0.18
C LEU A 10 5.17 7.64 0.60
N VAL A 11 4.25 8.14 -0.20
CA VAL A 11 3.70 9.48 -0.09
C VAL A 11 2.83 9.63 1.15
N ASP A 12 2.94 10.78 1.81
CA ASP A 12 2.05 11.13 2.92
C ASP A 12 0.62 11.31 2.39
N PRO A 13 -0.39 10.77 3.07
CA PRO A 13 -1.80 10.97 2.66
C PRO A 13 -2.25 12.42 2.57
N SER A 14 -1.50 13.37 3.16
CA SER A 14 -1.79 14.79 3.00
C SER A 14 -1.55 15.27 1.57
N ASP A 15 -0.72 14.58 0.80
CA ASP A 15 -0.60 14.79 -0.64
C ASP A 15 -1.67 13.91 -1.31
N HIS A 16 -2.90 14.36 -1.21
CA HIS A 16 -4.08 13.61 -1.62
C HIS A 16 -4.03 13.17 -3.10
N PRO A 17 -3.67 14.03 -4.06
CA PRO A 17 -3.61 13.59 -5.46
C PRO A 17 -2.63 12.44 -5.68
N ARG A 18 -1.51 12.42 -4.99
CA ARG A 18 -0.51 11.38 -5.15
C ARG A 18 -0.94 10.05 -4.57
N ILE A 19 -1.44 10.05 -3.34
CA ILE A 19 -1.91 8.80 -2.72
C ILE A 19 -3.12 8.24 -3.47
N TYR A 20 -3.99 9.12 -3.98
CA TYR A 20 -5.10 8.70 -4.82
C TYR A 20 -4.60 7.98 -6.07
N HIS A 21 -3.56 8.51 -6.73
CA HIS A 21 -3.00 7.89 -7.94
C HIS A 21 -2.35 6.53 -7.66
N ALA A 22 -1.83 6.30 -6.47
CA ALA A 22 -1.32 4.98 -6.11
C ALA A 22 -2.44 3.94 -6.26
N PHE A 23 -3.66 4.25 -5.80
CA PHE A 23 -4.81 3.36 -5.94
C PHE A 23 -5.35 3.32 -7.37
N LEU A 24 -5.32 4.45 -8.08
CA LEU A 24 -5.73 4.47 -9.48
C LEU A 24 -4.82 3.60 -10.34
N TYR A 25 -3.51 3.70 -10.17
CA TYR A 25 -2.55 2.85 -10.90
C TYR A 25 -2.73 1.39 -10.55
N LEU A 26 -3.00 1.09 -9.28
CA LEU A 26 -3.25 -0.28 -8.83
C LEU A 26 -4.39 -0.90 -9.64
N PHE A 27 -5.52 -0.23 -9.74
CA PHE A 27 -6.68 -0.77 -10.43
C PHE A 27 -6.60 -0.65 -11.96
N GLU A 28 -5.89 0.35 -12.47
CA GLU A 28 -5.59 0.42 -13.89
C GLU A 28 -4.85 -0.82 -14.35
N LEU A 29 -3.85 -1.23 -13.59
CA LEU A 29 -3.09 -2.44 -13.90
C LEU A 29 -3.93 -3.70 -13.66
N LYS A 30 -4.57 -3.79 -12.51
CA LYS A 30 -5.36 -4.97 -12.12
C LYS A 30 -6.49 -5.23 -13.11
N ASP A 31 -7.24 -4.21 -13.46
CA ASP A 31 -8.42 -4.36 -14.32
C ASP A 31 -8.06 -4.60 -15.78
N ASN A 32 -6.78 -4.40 -16.14
CA ASN A 32 -6.26 -4.73 -17.48
C ASN A 32 -5.48 -6.04 -17.49
N GLY A 33 -5.64 -6.88 -16.47
CA GLY A 33 -5.07 -8.22 -16.45
C GLY A 33 -3.59 -8.26 -16.11
N ILE A 34 -3.02 -7.19 -15.58
CA ILE A 34 -1.61 -7.13 -15.21
C ILE A 34 -1.49 -7.42 -13.70
N GLU A 35 -0.61 -8.36 -13.35
CA GLU A 35 -0.39 -8.70 -11.94
C GLU A 35 0.25 -7.52 -11.21
N VAL A 36 -0.36 -7.11 -10.09
CA VAL A 36 0.10 -5.95 -9.33
C VAL A 36 -0.20 -6.14 -7.85
N GLU A 37 0.69 -5.63 -7.02
CA GLU A 37 0.52 -5.59 -5.57
C GLU A 37 0.85 -4.19 -5.08
N LEU A 38 0.22 -3.78 -3.98
CA LEU A 38 0.48 -2.49 -3.33
C LEU A 38 1.15 -2.72 -1.99
N TYR A 39 2.15 -1.92 -1.72
CA TYR A 39 2.88 -1.90 -0.45
C TYR A 39 2.79 -0.50 0.15
N LEU A 40 2.49 -0.43 1.44
CA LEU A 40 2.43 0.84 2.17
C LEU A 40 3.73 1.02 2.93
N ASP A 41 4.53 1.99 2.49
CA ASP A 41 5.84 2.30 3.06
C ASP A 41 5.88 3.76 3.46
N GLY A 42 6.92 4.18 4.16
CA GLY A 42 7.05 5.57 4.57
C GLY A 42 5.78 6.10 5.22
N ALA A 43 5.45 7.35 4.92
CA ALA A 43 4.27 8.02 5.46
C ALA A 43 2.94 7.47 4.93
N ALA A 44 2.97 6.66 3.84
CA ALA A 44 1.75 6.09 3.28
C ALA A 44 1.06 5.10 4.25
N VAL A 45 1.77 4.57 5.25
CA VAL A 45 1.16 3.72 6.28
C VAL A 45 0.06 4.44 7.05
N LYS A 46 0.04 5.78 7.04
CA LYS A 46 -0.98 6.58 7.71
C LYS A 46 -2.34 6.55 7.01
N ILE A 47 -2.43 5.99 5.81
CA ILE A 47 -3.68 6.01 5.04
C ILE A 47 -4.83 5.34 5.80
N ILE A 48 -4.55 4.29 6.56
CA ILE A 48 -5.57 3.58 7.32
C ILE A 48 -6.24 4.52 8.34
N GLU A 49 -5.43 5.31 9.05
CA GLU A 49 -5.96 6.26 10.03
C GLU A 49 -6.66 7.43 9.34
N GLU A 50 -6.10 7.92 8.24
CA GLU A 50 -6.69 9.03 7.50
C GLU A 50 -8.09 8.70 6.99
N LEU A 51 -8.29 7.47 6.48
CA LEU A 51 -9.59 7.05 5.98
C LEU A 51 -10.59 6.75 7.09
N GLU A 52 -10.12 6.41 8.30
CA GLU A 52 -11.00 6.30 9.46
C GLU A 52 -11.56 7.66 9.84
N LYS A 53 -10.74 8.72 9.74
CA LYS A 53 -11.15 10.09 10.05
C LYS A 53 -12.04 10.68 8.96
N ASN A 54 -11.82 10.27 7.71
CA ASN A 54 -12.53 10.80 6.55
C ASN A 54 -13.14 9.66 5.72
N PRO A 55 -14.19 8.99 6.25
CA PRO A 55 -14.77 7.83 5.57
C PRO A 55 -15.50 8.17 4.28
N SER A 56 -15.75 9.44 4.00
CA SER A 56 -16.35 9.90 2.74
C SER A 56 -15.31 10.25 1.67
N ASP A 57 -14.01 10.07 1.98
CA ASP A 57 -12.94 10.32 1.01
C ASP A 57 -13.11 9.42 -0.21
N VAL A 58 -12.83 9.97 -1.40
CA VAL A 58 -12.93 9.26 -2.67
C VAL A 58 -12.01 8.04 -2.73
N ILE A 59 -10.94 8.01 -1.94
CA ILE A 59 -10.01 6.89 -1.86
C ILE A 59 -10.62 5.71 -1.10
N LYS A 60 -11.53 5.97 -0.16
CA LYS A 60 -12.06 4.92 0.72
C LYS A 60 -12.63 3.71 -0.01
N PRO A 61 -13.47 3.85 -1.05
CA PRO A 61 -13.96 2.68 -1.79
C PRO A 61 -12.84 1.90 -2.48
N LEU A 62 -11.82 2.59 -2.99
CA LEU A 62 -10.68 1.95 -3.63
C LEU A 62 -9.83 1.20 -2.61
N TYR A 63 -9.60 1.80 -1.46
CA TYR A 63 -8.89 1.18 -0.35
C TYR A 63 -9.61 -0.09 0.10
N ASP A 64 -10.92 0.00 0.33
CA ASP A 64 -11.73 -1.14 0.76
C ASP A 64 -11.69 -2.27 -0.26
N ARG A 65 -11.76 -1.92 -1.55
CA ARG A 65 -11.65 -2.91 -2.63
C ARG A 65 -10.25 -3.56 -2.61
N ALA A 66 -9.21 -2.76 -2.45
CA ALA A 66 -7.84 -3.28 -2.42
C ALA A 66 -7.63 -4.26 -1.26
N VAL A 67 -8.17 -3.95 -0.08
CA VAL A 67 -8.10 -4.83 1.08
C VAL A 67 -8.90 -6.12 0.79
N ARG A 68 -10.11 -5.99 0.31
CA ARG A 68 -11.00 -7.13 0.02
C ARG A 68 -10.40 -8.08 -1.01
N GLU A 69 -9.74 -7.56 -2.03
CA GLU A 69 -9.12 -8.36 -3.09
C GLU A 69 -7.69 -8.81 -2.73
N GLY A 70 -7.19 -8.47 -1.54
CA GLY A 70 -5.87 -8.88 -1.09
C GLY A 70 -4.72 -8.24 -1.85
N LEU A 71 -4.93 -7.03 -2.38
CA LEU A 71 -3.94 -6.33 -3.19
C LEU A 71 -2.95 -5.52 -2.37
N ILE A 72 -3.31 -5.12 -1.15
CA ILE A 72 -2.36 -4.48 -0.22
C ILE A 72 -1.65 -5.59 0.52
N LYS A 73 -0.44 -5.93 0.08
CA LYS A 73 0.27 -7.11 0.56
C LYS A 73 0.93 -6.91 1.90
N GLU A 74 1.50 -5.73 2.12
CA GLU A 74 2.29 -5.51 3.31
C GLU A 74 2.40 -4.01 3.62
N ALA A 75 2.48 -3.69 4.90
CA ALA A 75 2.81 -2.36 5.38
C ALA A 75 4.14 -2.41 6.12
N CYS A 76 4.93 -1.34 5.99
CA CYS A 76 6.23 -1.24 6.62
C CYS A 76 6.11 -1.20 8.15
N GLY A 77 6.67 -2.20 8.84
CA GLY A 77 6.62 -2.29 10.29
C GLY A 77 7.37 -1.17 10.99
N PHE A 78 8.53 -0.79 10.46
CA PHE A 78 9.28 0.34 10.99
C PHE A 78 8.48 1.64 10.91
N CYS A 79 7.90 1.92 9.73
CA CYS A 79 7.14 3.16 9.51
C CYS A 79 5.83 3.15 10.30
N ALA A 80 5.16 2.01 10.39
CA ALA A 80 3.93 1.89 11.17
C ALA A 80 4.16 2.25 12.63
N ASN A 81 5.29 1.79 13.18
CA ASN A 81 5.67 2.12 14.56
C ASN A 81 6.03 3.59 14.69
N ALA A 82 6.83 4.12 13.75
CA ALA A 82 7.26 5.51 13.76
C ALA A 82 6.09 6.50 13.67
N PHE A 83 5.06 6.17 12.88
CA PHE A 83 3.88 7.02 12.70
C PHE A 83 2.73 6.67 13.65
N GLY A 84 2.91 5.71 14.56
CA GLY A 84 1.91 5.40 15.57
C GLY A 84 0.66 4.70 15.07
N VAL A 85 0.73 4.01 13.93
CA VAL A 85 -0.43 3.33 13.31
C VAL A 85 -0.35 1.80 13.38
N LYS A 86 0.66 1.27 14.05
CA LYS A 86 0.92 -0.17 14.14
C LYS A 86 -0.32 -0.96 14.59
N GLU A 87 -0.96 -0.50 15.67
CA GLU A 87 -2.12 -1.22 16.23
C GLU A 87 -3.30 -1.26 15.25
N LYS A 88 -3.50 -0.19 14.49
CA LYS A 88 -4.57 -0.15 13.50
C LYS A 88 -4.30 -1.12 12.36
N ILE A 89 -3.04 -1.23 11.92
CA ILE A 89 -2.66 -2.17 10.87
C ILE A 89 -2.81 -3.61 11.37
N LEU A 90 -2.39 -3.90 12.60
CA LEU A 90 -2.52 -5.23 13.18
C LEU A 90 -3.97 -5.70 13.30
N LYS A 91 -4.91 -4.77 13.45
CA LYS A 91 -6.35 -5.07 13.49
C LYS A 91 -6.98 -5.18 12.10
N SER A 92 -6.22 -4.86 11.06
CA SER A 92 -6.67 -4.93 9.68
C SER A 92 -6.25 -6.27 9.05
N ASP A 93 -6.66 -6.49 7.80
CA ASP A 93 -6.22 -7.66 7.02
C ASP A 93 -4.89 -7.43 6.30
N ILE A 94 -4.22 -6.30 6.58
CA ILE A 94 -2.93 -5.96 5.97
C ILE A 94 -1.82 -6.55 6.83
N LEU A 95 -0.91 -7.30 6.19
CA LEU A 95 0.25 -7.84 6.88
C LEU A 95 1.26 -6.74 7.18
N LEU A 96 1.86 -6.84 8.35
CA LEU A 96 2.92 -5.92 8.76
C LEU A 96 4.26 -6.62 8.53
N SER A 97 5.24 -5.92 7.98
CA SER A 97 6.59 -6.45 7.91
C SER A 97 7.13 -6.64 9.33
N ARG A 98 8.20 -7.43 9.49
CA ARG A 98 8.76 -7.67 10.81
C ARG A 98 9.03 -6.36 11.53
N GLU A 99 8.86 -6.37 12.85
CA GLU A 99 9.11 -5.20 13.68
C GLU A 99 10.52 -4.67 13.44
N GLY A 100 10.61 -3.35 13.16
CA GLY A 100 11.87 -2.70 12.85
C GLY A 100 12.40 -2.90 11.45
N GLU A 101 11.71 -3.67 10.60
CA GLU A 101 12.11 -3.89 9.22
C GLU A 101 11.27 -3.08 8.25
N HIS A 102 11.88 -2.70 7.14
CA HIS A 102 11.22 -2.03 6.02
C HIS A 102 10.72 -3.04 4.99
N ILE A 103 9.95 -2.55 4.01
CA ILE A 103 9.60 -3.35 2.83
C ILE A 103 10.89 -3.72 2.11
N SER A 104 11.07 -5.00 1.79
CA SER A 104 12.28 -5.47 1.13
C SER A 104 12.20 -5.31 -0.38
N ILE A 105 12.80 -4.26 -0.91
CA ILE A 105 12.83 -3.99 -2.35
C ILE A 105 13.63 -5.07 -3.09
N SER A 106 14.75 -5.52 -2.51
CA SER A 106 15.56 -6.56 -3.14
C SER A 106 14.79 -7.87 -3.31
N LYS A 107 13.96 -8.23 -2.32
CA LYS A 107 13.14 -9.43 -2.41
C LYS A 107 12.11 -9.29 -3.53
N LEU A 108 11.46 -8.14 -3.64
CA LEU A 108 10.49 -7.89 -4.71
C LEU A 108 11.15 -8.02 -6.09
N VAL A 109 12.33 -7.43 -6.27
CA VAL A 109 13.06 -7.51 -7.53
C VAL A 109 13.46 -8.96 -7.83
N LYS A 110 13.95 -9.69 -6.83
CA LYS A 110 14.31 -11.11 -7.01
C LYS A 110 13.11 -11.98 -7.36
N ASP A 111 11.93 -11.62 -6.84
CA ASP A 111 10.69 -12.33 -7.14
C ASP A 111 10.07 -11.93 -8.49
N GLY A 112 10.75 -11.08 -9.25
CA GLY A 112 10.34 -10.71 -10.61
C GLY A 112 9.45 -9.48 -10.71
N PHE A 113 9.26 -8.72 -9.63
CA PHE A 113 8.47 -7.51 -9.68
C PHE A 113 9.25 -6.33 -10.25
N GLN A 114 8.58 -5.53 -11.07
CA GLN A 114 9.04 -4.20 -11.40
C GLN A 114 8.43 -3.23 -10.38
N ILE A 115 9.20 -2.23 -9.97
CA ILE A 115 8.81 -1.34 -8.89
C ILE A 115 8.29 -0.02 -9.45
N ILE A 116 7.13 0.41 -8.97
CA ILE A 116 6.61 1.77 -9.19
C ILE A 116 6.56 2.42 -7.81
N ALA A 117 7.42 3.41 -7.57
CA ALA A 117 7.44 4.12 -6.31
C ALA A 117 6.65 5.43 -6.43
N ILE A 118 5.76 5.66 -5.49
CA ILE A 118 4.91 6.87 -5.47
C ILE A 118 5.02 7.55 -4.11
#